data_bdbd514d5744863fe94619b2e496813d
#
_entry.id   bdbd514d5744863fe94619b2e496813d
#
_cell.length_a   1.000
_cell.length_b   1.000
_cell.length_c   1.000
_cell.angle_alpha   90.00
_cell.angle_beta   90.00
_cell.angle_gamma   90.00
#
_symmetry.space_group_name_H-M   'P 1'
#
loop_
_entity.id
_entity.type
_entity.pdbx_description
1 polymer ?
#
loop_
_entity_poly.entity_id
_entity_poly.type
_entity_poly.pdbx_seq_one_letter_code
_entity_poly.pdbx_strand_id
1 'polypeptide(L)'
;MSATDTQTVITLKGSVAIISEFFSTAINSILYQRGIYQPETFRRESKYGLTVLTTTDEGLLKYLNNIMSQMESWLLDGDVQRLVVVVTGVDSGETLERWQFNVSVDDKEKQAGKSNGNENDAAGINTKNINLPDGTKGKTGKSVRDIHNEIQAIIRQITASVTFLPLLNEPCSFDLLVYTNQTAVVPQKWEDSDPRYIMNSQEVKLRSFTTSVHKVESMVAYKEADEWDL
;
A
#
# COMPACT_ATOMS: atom_id res chain seq x y z
N MET A 1 34.05 -2.00 -17.38
CA MET A 1 33.82 -1.11 -16.25
C MET A 1 32.58 -1.65 -15.52
N SER A 2 32.82 -2.25 -14.36
CA SER A 2 31.74 -2.85 -13.55
C SER A 2 30.99 -1.72 -12.85
N ALA A 3 29.72 -1.53 -13.15
CA ALA A 3 28.87 -0.60 -12.41
C ALA A 3 28.72 -1.16 -10.99
N THR A 4 29.32 -0.51 -10.03
CA THR A 4 29.06 -0.76 -8.60
C THR A 4 27.61 -0.39 -8.34
N ASP A 5 26.77 -1.40 -8.16
CA ASP A 5 25.39 -1.26 -7.72
C ASP A 5 25.42 -0.68 -6.29
N THR A 6 25.30 0.63 -6.19
CA THR A 6 25.31 1.33 -4.91
C THR A 6 24.00 1.04 -4.23
N GLN A 7 24.01 0.12 -3.30
CA GLN A 7 22.86 -0.32 -2.55
C GLN A 7 22.39 0.84 -1.66
N THR A 8 21.33 1.51 -2.09
CA THR A 8 20.73 2.64 -1.38
C THR A 8 19.84 2.10 -0.26
N VAL A 9 20.21 2.38 0.99
CA VAL A 9 19.34 2.09 2.15
C VAL A 9 18.10 2.99 2.05
N ILE A 10 16.92 2.38 2.06
CA ILE A 10 15.65 3.12 2.01
C ILE A 10 15.39 3.69 3.41
N THR A 11 15.28 5.00 3.49
CA THR A 11 14.92 5.72 4.72
C THR A 11 13.42 5.66 4.97
N LEU A 12 12.98 6.01 6.20
CA LEU A 12 11.55 6.15 6.51
C LEU A 12 10.85 7.09 5.51
N LYS A 13 11.41 8.28 5.24
CA LYS A 13 10.86 9.21 4.25
C LYS A 13 10.80 8.61 2.84
N GLY A 14 11.82 7.87 2.43
CA GLY A 14 11.83 7.18 1.14
C GLY A 14 10.75 6.10 1.05
N SER A 15 10.56 5.35 2.14
CA SER A 15 9.48 4.36 2.25
C SER A 15 8.10 5.00 2.14
N VAL A 16 7.86 6.09 2.88
CA VAL A 16 6.60 6.84 2.85
C VAL A 16 6.29 7.36 1.45
N ALA A 17 7.29 7.93 0.76
CA ALA A 17 7.11 8.41 -0.61
C ALA A 17 6.72 7.29 -1.58
N ILE A 18 7.33 6.11 -1.47
CA ILE A 18 7.00 4.93 -2.29
C ILE A 18 5.56 4.47 -2.01
N ILE A 19 5.14 4.40 -0.74
CA ILE A 19 3.78 3.97 -0.36
C ILE A 19 2.73 4.97 -0.85
N SER A 20 2.96 6.26 -0.68
CA SER A 20 2.06 7.33 -1.13
C SER A 20 1.89 7.30 -2.66
N GLU A 21 2.99 7.15 -3.41
CA GLU A 21 2.93 6.99 -4.87
C GLU A 21 2.18 5.72 -5.29
N PHE A 22 2.42 4.60 -4.60
CA PHE A 22 1.69 3.36 -4.83
C PHE A 22 0.18 3.54 -4.60
N PHE A 23 -0.23 4.12 -3.47
CA PHE A 23 -1.65 4.36 -3.17
C PHE A 23 -2.32 5.22 -4.23
N SER A 24 -1.70 6.35 -4.60
CA SER A 24 -2.21 7.20 -5.67
C SER A 24 -2.38 6.43 -6.98
N THR A 25 -1.41 5.60 -7.35
CA THR A 25 -1.46 4.80 -8.59
C THR A 25 -2.53 3.71 -8.50
N ALA A 26 -2.65 3.02 -7.36
CA ALA A 26 -3.64 1.97 -7.15
C ALA A 26 -5.07 2.53 -7.20
N ILE A 27 -5.34 3.65 -6.49
CA ILE A 27 -6.64 4.32 -6.49
C ILE A 27 -7.03 4.72 -7.92
N ASN A 28 -6.16 5.41 -8.64
CA ASN A 28 -6.43 5.80 -10.03
C ASN A 28 -6.72 4.58 -10.93
N SER A 29 -5.96 3.48 -10.73
CA SER A 29 -6.17 2.23 -11.48
C SER A 29 -7.53 1.62 -11.17
N ILE A 30 -7.94 1.58 -9.90
CA ILE A 30 -9.26 1.08 -9.48
C ILE A 30 -10.38 1.93 -10.09
N LEU A 31 -10.31 3.25 -9.92
CA LEU A 31 -11.35 4.16 -10.41
C LEU A 31 -11.54 4.06 -11.93
N TYR A 32 -10.45 3.92 -12.67
CA TYR A 32 -10.50 3.72 -14.12
C TYR A 32 -11.07 2.34 -14.48
N GLN A 33 -10.53 1.26 -13.91
CA GLN A 33 -10.90 -0.11 -14.26
C GLN A 33 -12.36 -0.43 -13.89
N ARG A 34 -12.87 0.19 -12.83
CA ARG A 34 -14.27 0.01 -12.40
C ARG A 34 -15.24 1.02 -13.03
N GLY A 35 -14.74 1.92 -13.89
CA GLY A 35 -15.61 2.88 -14.60
C GLY A 35 -16.28 3.91 -13.68
N ILE A 36 -15.67 4.20 -12.49
CA ILE A 36 -16.22 5.18 -11.55
C ILE A 36 -16.13 6.60 -12.12
N TYR A 37 -15.11 6.86 -12.94
CA TYR A 37 -14.92 8.09 -13.69
C TYR A 37 -14.81 7.79 -15.18
N GLN A 38 -15.21 8.75 -16.00
CA GLN A 38 -15.17 8.63 -17.47
C GLN A 38 -13.73 8.42 -17.96
N PRO A 39 -13.48 7.47 -18.90
CA PRO A 39 -12.15 7.15 -19.39
C PRO A 39 -11.37 8.36 -19.94
N GLU A 40 -12.08 9.34 -20.51
CA GLU A 40 -11.52 10.56 -21.09
C GLU A 40 -10.90 11.49 -20.07
N THR A 41 -11.25 11.31 -18.80
CA THR A 41 -10.67 12.07 -17.67
C THR A 41 -9.36 11.49 -17.17
N PHE A 42 -8.78 10.52 -17.89
CA PHE A 42 -7.50 9.92 -17.55
C PHE A 42 -6.47 10.10 -18.67
N ARG A 43 -5.22 10.31 -18.25
CA ARG A 43 -4.05 10.33 -19.15
C ARG A 43 -3.13 9.16 -18.85
N ARG A 44 -2.34 8.78 -19.85
CA ARG A 44 -1.33 7.73 -19.71
C ARG A 44 -0.05 8.28 -19.11
N GLU A 45 0.48 7.60 -18.12
CA GLU A 45 1.78 7.87 -17.51
C GLU A 45 2.61 6.59 -17.42
N SER A 46 3.94 6.73 -17.44
CA SER A 46 4.85 5.59 -17.24
C SER A 46 5.27 5.53 -15.79
N LYS A 47 4.87 4.47 -15.06
CA LYS A 47 5.27 4.21 -13.68
C LYS A 47 5.54 2.73 -13.47
N TYR A 48 6.55 2.38 -12.70
CA TYR A 48 6.93 0.99 -12.39
C TYR A 48 7.14 0.11 -13.64
N GLY A 49 7.56 0.71 -14.78
CA GLY A 49 7.68 0.00 -16.05
C GLY A 49 6.33 -0.40 -16.69
N LEU A 50 5.23 0.19 -16.24
CA LEU A 50 3.89 0.04 -16.81
C LEU A 50 3.40 1.37 -17.38
N THR A 51 2.46 1.29 -18.32
CA THR A 51 1.59 2.42 -18.65
C THR A 51 0.40 2.37 -17.69
N VAL A 52 0.34 3.33 -16.78
CA VAL A 52 -0.76 3.52 -15.82
C VAL A 52 -1.63 4.70 -16.26
N LEU A 53 -2.82 4.77 -15.69
CA LEU A 53 -3.78 5.83 -15.96
C LEU A 53 -3.89 6.73 -14.73
N THR A 54 -3.74 8.03 -14.92
CA THR A 54 -3.81 9.05 -13.87
C THR A 54 -4.89 10.04 -14.24
N THR A 55 -5.76 10.37 -13.32
CA THR A 55 -6.85 11.31 -13.56
C THR A 55 -6.35 12.70 -13.96
N THR A 56 -7.13 13.37 -14.83
CA THR A 56 -6.98 14.79 -15.18
C THR A 56 -8.13 15.63 -14.64
N ASP A 57 -9.11 15.01 -13.98
CA ASP A 57 -10.19 15.72 -13.30
C ASP A 57 -9.64 16.54 -12.13
N GLU A 58 -9.81 17.86 -12.17
CA GLU A 58 -9.24 18.78 -11.20
C GLU A 58 -9.81 18.56 -9.78
N GLY A 59 -11.11 18.23 -9.69
CA GLY A 59 -11.77 17.95 -8.41
C GLY A 59 -11.19 16.71 -7.75
N LEU A 60 -11.08 15.63 -8.53
CA LEU A 60 -10.50 14.37 -8.07
C LEU A 60 -9.02 14.52 -7.73
N LEU A 61 -8.24 15.21 -8.57
CA LEU A 61 -6.82 15.50 -8.27
C LEU A 61 -6.66 16.24 -6.94
N LYS A 62 -7.45 17.29 -6.70
CA LYS A 62 -7.40 18.05 -5.45
C LYS A 62 -7.78 17.19 -4.26
N TYR A 63 -8.83 16.38 -4.39
CA TYR A 63 -9.27 15.44 -3.35
C TYR A 63 -8.17 14.43 -3.00
N LEU A 64 -7.63 13.73 -4.00
CA LEU A 64 -6.57 12.73 -3.79
C LEU A 64 -5.29 13.35 -3.22
N ASN A 65 -4.86 14.51 -3.70
CA ASN A 65 -3.67 15.19 -3.18
C ASN A 65 -3.83 15.57 -1.71
N ASN A 66 -5.00 16.06 -1.29
CA ASN A 66 -5.26 16.38 0.11
C ASN A 66 -5.17 15.14 1.01
N ILE A 67 -5.75 14.01 0.55
CA ILE A 67 -5.71 12.76 1.31
C ILE A 67 -4.29 12.21 1.36
N MET A 68 -3.58 12.16 0.23
CA MET A 68 -2.20 11.64 0.20
C MET A 68 -1.26 12.48 1.06
N SER A 69 -1.40 13.79 1.09
CA SER A 69 -0.60 14.66 1.95
C SER A 69 -0.83 14.35 3.45
N GLN A 70 -2.06 14.11 3.86
CA GLN A 70 -2.37 13.72 5.24
C GLN A 70 -1.88 12.31 5.55
N MET A 71 -2.03 11.38 4.60
CA MET A 71 -1.52 10.01 4.71
C MET A 71 0.00 9.98 4.91
N GLU A 72 0.75 10.82 4.19
CA GLU A 72 2.22 10.93 4.34
C GLU A 72 2.60 11.35 5.76
N SER A 73 1.89 12.33 6.35
CA SER A 73 2.11 12.73 7.73
C SER A 73 1.89 11.56 8.69
N TRP A 74 0.74 10.90 8.61
CA TRP A 74 0.42 9.76 9.49
C TRP A 74 1.33 8.55 9.25
N LEU A 75 1.82 8.33 8.03
CA LEU A 75 2.81 7.27 7.75
C LEU A 75 4.17 7.57 8.38
N LEU A 76 4.59 8.85 8.41
CA LEU A 76 5.83 9.28 9.08
C LEU A 76 5.73 9.08 10.59
N ASP A 77 4.55 9.32 11.17
CA ASP A 77 4.27 9.15 12.59
C ASP A 77 4.03 7.66 12.98
N GLY A 78 3.88 6.78 11.98
CA GLY A 78 3.60 5.36 12.18
C GLY A 78 2.15 5.08 12.57
N ASP A 79 1.24 6.01 12.31
CA ASP A 79 -0.15 5.94 12.74
C ASP A 79 -1.06 5.18 11.77
N VAL A 80 -0.69 5.05 10.49
CA VAL A 80 -1.53 4.38 9.49
C VAL A 80 -1.50 2.87 9.67
N GLN A 81 -2.67 2.27 9.83
CA GLN A 81 -2.86 0.83 9.84
C GLN A 81 -3.38 0.31 8.50
N ARG A 82 -4.24 1.10 7.83
CA ARG A 82 -4.94 0.65 6.63
C ARG A 82 -5.54 1.81 5.84
N LEU A 83 -5.47 1.71 4.51
CA LEU A 83 -6.25 2.49 3.58
C LEU A 83 -7.28 1.59 2.90
N VAL A 84 -8.52 2.05 2.77
CA VAL A 84 -9.59 1.32 2.08
C VAL A 84 -10.25 2.24 1.05
N VAL A 85 -10.36 1.74 -0.19
CA VAL A 85 -11.21 2.34 -1.22
C VAL A 85 -12.53 1.58 -1.20
N VAL A 86 -13.61 2.27 -0.92
CA VAL A 86 -14.98 1.73 -0.90
C VAL A 86 -15.68 2.17 -2.16
N VAL A 87 -16.30 1.24 -2.88
CA VAL A 87 -17.17 1.52 -4.03
C VAL A 87 -18.60 1.25 -3.60
N THR A 88 -19.46 2.26 -3.77
CA THR A 88 -20.86 2.23 -3.34
C THR A 88 -21.75 2.54 -4.53
N GLY A 89 -22.81 1.74 -4.71
CA GLY A 89 -23.86 2.02 -5.69
C GLY A 89 -24.62 3.29 -5.31
N VAL A 90 -24.85 4.17 -6.27
CA VAL A 90 -25.54 5.45 -6.03
C VAL A 90 -27.03 5.23 -5.82
N ASP A 91 -27.63 4.32 -6.57
CA ASP A 91 -29.06 4.05 -6.52
C ASP A 91 -29.43 3.14 -5.34
N SER A 92 -28.62 2.11 -5.10
CA SER A 92 -28.87 1.13 -4.02
C SER A 92 -28.36 1.62 -2.66
N GLY A 93 -27.34 2.45 -2.61
CA GLY A 93 -26.63 2.82 -1.39
C GLY A 93 -25.78 1.67 -0.81
N GLU A 94 -25.68 0.54 -1.51
CA GLU A 94 -24.95 -0.64 -1.04
C GLU A 94 -23.45 -0.52 -1.30
N THR A 95 -22.64 -1.05 -0.37
CA THR A 95 -21.21 -1.23 -0.60
C THR A 95 -20.99 -2.45 -1.50
N LEU A 96 -20.47 -2.22 -2.71
CA LEU A 96 -20.25 -3.25 -3.72
C LEU A 96 -18.84 -3.81 -3.71
N GLU A 97 -17.83 -2.96 -3.45
CA GLU A 97 -16.43 -3.36 -3.40
C GLU A 97 -15.69 -2.63 -2.27
N ARG A 98 -14.70 -3.32 -1.71
CA ARG A 98 -13.78 -2.81 -0.71
C ARG A 98 -12.35 -3.22 -1.03
N TRP A 99 -11.54 -2.29 -1.53
CA TRP A 99 -10.13 -2.49 -1.81
C TRP A 99 -9.31 -2.06 -0.60
N GLN A 100 -8.64 -2.98 0.04
CA GLN A 100 -7.97 -2.77 1.30
C GLN A 100 -6.46 -2.93 1.17
N PHE A 101 -5.73 -1.97 1.72
CA PHE A 101 -4.27 -1.92 1.76
C PHE A 101 -3.84 -1.79 3.22
N ASN A 102 -3.40 -2.90 3.80
CA ASN A 102 -2.91 -2.92 5.19
C ASN A 102 -1.44 -2.49 5.19
N VAL A 103 -1.10 -1.59 6.10
CA VAL A 103 0.27 -1.11 6.32
C VAL A 103 0.76 -1.63 7.66
N SER A 104 1.95 -2.18 7.68
CA SER A 104 2.63 -2.59 8.90
C SER A 104 4.12 -2.26 8.81
N VAL A 105 4.76 -2.06 9.96
CA VAL A 105 6.22 -1.94 10.02
C VAL A 105 6.82 -3.32 9.78
N ASP A 106 7.86 -3.42 8.94
CA ASP A 106 8.54 -4.69 8.65
C ASP A 106 9.27 -5.17 9.91
N ASP A 107 8.83 -6.31 10.49
CA ASP A 107 9.33 -6.84 11.76
C ASP A 107 10.82 -7.22 11.75
N LYS A 108 11.47 -7.17 10.60
CA LYS A 108 12.92 -7.42 10.52
C LYS A 108 13.77 -6.39 11.27
N GLU A 109 13.26 -5.17 11.48
CA GLU A 109 13.95 -4.15 12.29
C GLU A 109 13.69 -4.29 13.80
N LYS A 110 12.53 -4.85 14.22
CA LYS A 110 12.23 -5.04 15.64
C LYS A 110 13.15 -6.05 16.34
N GLN A 111 13.77 -6.96 15.59
CA GLN A 111 14.72 -7.93 16.14
C GLN A 111 16.14 -7.37 16.29
N ALA A 112 16.51 -6.32 15.55
CA ALA A 112 17.82 -5.69 15.66
C ALA A 112 17.95 -4.75 16.87
N GLY A 113 16.82 -4.22 17.39
CA GLY A 113 16.79 -3.29 18.53
C GLY A 113 16.71 -3.95 19.93
N LYS A 114 16.53 -5.27 20.03
CA LYS A 114 16.38 -5.98 21.32
C LYS A 114 17.61 -6.72 21.83
N SER A 115 18.77 -6.60 21.19
CA SER A 115 19.99 -7.31 21.61
C SER A 115 21.06 -6.41 22.26
N ASN A 116 20.69 -5.30 22.89
CA ASN A 116 21.62 -4.56 23.75
C ASN A 116 20.94 -4.18 25.08
N GLY A 117 21.08 -5.02 26.05
CA GLY A 117 20.64 -4.77 27.42
C GLY A 117 20.85 -5.96 28.35
N ASN A 118 22.08 -6.35 28.55
CA ASN A 118 22.52 -6.98 29.79
C ASN A 118 24.02 -6.73 29.97
N GLU A 119 24.33 -5.68 30.72
CA GLU A 119 25.61 -5.54 31.40
C GLU A 119 25.56 -6.40 32.67
N ASN A 120 26.51 -7.28 32.77
CA ASN A 120 27.39 -7.54 33.93
C ASN A 120 27.93 -8.97 33.85
N ASP A 121 29.23 -9.14 33.61
CA ASP A 121 30.20 -9.56 34.60
C ASP A 121 31.59 -9.66 33.96
N ALA A 122 32.54 -9.17 34.73
CA ALA A 122 33.94 -9.12 34.44
C ALA A 122 34.60 -10.51 34.54
N ALA A 123 35.52 -10.79 33.63
CA ALA A 123 36.82 -11.35 33.91
C ALA A 123 37.55 -11.80 32.64
N GLY A 124 38.70 -11.25 32.46
CA GLY A 124 39.80 -11.39 31.58
C GLY A 124 40.06 -12.70 30.82
N ILE A 125 40.86 -12.48 29.77
CA ILE A 125 41.90 -13.36 29.26
C ILE A 125 41.84 -13.51 27.72
N ASN A 126 42.88 -12.86 27.11
CA ASN A 126 43.75 -13.37 26.05
C ASN A 126 43.29 -13.40 24.61
N THR A 127 43.81 -12.42 23.89
CA THR A 127 44.02 -12.41 22.42
C THR A 127 44.81 -13.62 21.95
N LYS A 128 44.26 -14.38 21.00
CA LYS A 128 45.02 -14.99 19.89
C LYS A 128 44.08 -15.58 18.86
N ASN A 129 44.17 -15.04 17.61
CA ASN A 129 43.91 -15.68 16.33
C ASN A 129 42.71 -16.64 16.24
N ILE A 130 41.59 -16.13 15.76
CA ILE A 130 40.63 -17.00 15.08
C ILE A 130 40.41 -16.39 13.66
N ASN A 131 40.87 -17.12 12.66
CA ASN A 131 40.52 -16.91 11.26
C ASN A 131 39.00 -16.91 11.15
N LEU A 132 38.38 -15.79 10.81
CA LEU A 132 36.98 -15.75 10.39
C LEU A 132 36.86 -16.41 9.04
N PRO A 133 35.94 -17.35 8.85
CA PRO A 133 35.58 -17.79 7.51
C PRO A 133 34.88 -16.61 6.82
N ASP A 134 35.39 -16.27 5.65
CA ASP A 134 34.78 -15.38 4.66
C ASP A 134 33.34 -15.84 4.42
N GLY A 135 32.36 -14.98 4.66
CA GLY A 135 30.95 -15.33 4.40
C GLY A 135 29.89 -14.62 5.22
N THR A 136 30.17 -13.54 5.96
CA THR A 136 29.10 -12.66 6.45
C THR A 136 28.60 -11.78 5.30
N LYS A 137 27.65 -12.33 4.50
CA LYS A 137 26.76 -11.50 3.67
C LYS A 137 26.02 -10.56 4.62
N GLY A 138 26.46 -9.32 4.71
CA GLY A 138 25.73 -8.24 5.34
C GLY A 138 24.28 -8.26 4.81
N LYS A 139 23.30 -8.05 5.69
CA LYS A 139 21.88 -7.96 5.31
C LYS A 139 21.74 -6.90 4.22
N THR A 140 21.72 -7.35 2.97
CA THR A 140 21.51 -6.52 1.81
C THR A 140 20.07 -5.99 1.87
N GLY A 141 19.90 -4.70 2.08
CA GLY A 141 18.61 -4.02 1.99
C GLY A 141 18.00 -4.28 0.59
N LYS A 142 16.68 -4.35 0.50
CA LYS A 142 15.95 -4.57 -0.74
C LYS A 142 16.18 -3.39 -1.70
N SER A 143 16.46 -3.67 -2.97
CA SER A 143 16.67 -2.60 -3.96
C SER A 143 15.35 -1.90 -4.32
N VAL A 144 15.42 -0.62 -4.70
CA VAL A 144 14.25 0.12 -5.21
C VAL A 144 13.65 -0.59 -6.44
N ARG A 145 14.50 -1.20 -7.27
CA ARG A 145 14.05 -1.97 -8.44
C ARG A 145 13.19 -3.18 -8.05
N ASP A 146 13.56 -3.90 -6.99
CA ASP A 146 12.79 -5.06 -6.53
C ASP A 146 11.44 -4.60 -5.97
N ILE A 147 11.40 -3.47 -5.24
CA ILE A 147 10.16 -2.89 -4.75
C ILE A 147 9.26 -2.48 -5.91
N HIS A 148 9.80 -1.82 -6.92
CA HIS A 148 9.05 -1.45 -8.12
C HIS A 148 8.49 -2.67 -8.85
N ASN A 149 9.24 -3.79 -8.92
CA ASN A 149 8.76 -5.03 -9.53
C ASN A 149 7.59 -5.65 -8.74
N GLU A 150 7.63 -5.59 -7.41
CA GLU A 150 6.51 -6.05 -6.57
C GLU A 150 5.27 -5.16 -6.72
N ILE A 151 5.46 -3.83 -6.70
CA ILE A 151 4.37 -2.87 -6.94
C ILE A 151 3.78 -3.08 -8.33
N GLN A 152 4.63 -3.25 -9.36
CA GLN A 152 4.18 -3.58 -10.71
C GLN A 152 3.26 -4.80 -10.74
N ALA A 153 3.60 -5.85 -10.00
CA ALA A 153 2.80 -7.05 -9.95
C ALA A 153 1.42 -6.81 -9.32
N ILE A 154 1.33 -5.96 -8.29
CA ILE A 154 0.04 -5.58 -7.66
C ILE A 154 -0.80 -4.75 -8.63
N ILE A 155 -0.22 -3.74 -9.28
CA ILE A 155 -0.94 -2.92 -10.25
C ILE A 155 -1.47 -3.76 -11.42
N ARG A 156 -0.70 -4.75 -11.90
CA ARG A 156 -1.19 -5.71 -12.90
C ARG A 156 -2.37 -6.54 -12.38
N GLN A 157 -2.36 -6.96 -11.11
CA GLN A 157 -3.49 -7.69 -10.51
C GLN A 157 -4.73 -6.80 -10.39
N ILE A 158 -4.58 -5.53 -9.98
CA ILE A 158 -5.68 -4.56 -9.96
C ILE A 158 -6.26 -4.39 -11.37
N THR A 159 -5.41 -4.23 -12.40
CA THR A 159 -5.87 -4.12 -13.78
C THR A 159 -6.58 -5.38 -14.26
N ALA A 160 -6.10 -6.56 -13.88
CA ALA A 160 -6.70 -7.84 -14.26
C ALA A 160 -7.97 -8.19 -13.47
N SER A 161 -8.27 -7.48 -12.39
CA SER A 161 -9.41 -7.79 -11.52
C SER A 161 -10.77 -7.71 -12.22
N VAL A 162 -10.87 -6.94 -13.30
CA VAL A 162 -12.08 -6.85 -14.15
C VAL A 162 -12.52 -8.19 -14.74
N THR A 163 -11.62 -9.20 -14.75
CA THR A 163 -11.95 -10.53 -15.29
C THR A 163 -12.72 -11.42 -14.30
N PHE A 164 -12.72 -11.08 -13.03
CA PHE A 164 -13.40 -11.86 -11.99
C PHE A 164 -14.35 -11.06 -11.10
N LEU A 165 -14.20 -9.74 -11.06
CA LEU A 165 -15.14 -8.89 -10.32
C LEU A 165 -16.46 -8.76 -11.09
N PRO A 166 -17.62 -8.79 -10.40
CA PRO A 166 -18.91 -8.55 -11.02
C PRO A 166 -18.96 -7.20 -11.73
N LEU A 167 -19.82 -7.09 -12.75
CA LEU A 167 -20.09 -5.81 -13.38
C LEU A 167 -20.81 -4.89 -12.39
N LEU A 168 -20.50 -3.62 -12.43
CA LEU A 168 -21.22 -2.60 -11.71
C LEU A 168 -22.42 -2.18 -12.56
N ASN A 169 -23.63 -2.61 -12.19
CA ASN A 169 -24.84 -2.44 -12.99
C ASN A 169 -25.56 -1.10 -12.75
N GLU A 170 -25.00 -0.26 -11.88
CA GLU A 170 -25.53 1.07 -11.54
C GLU A 170 -24.38 2.09 -11.48
N PRO A 171 -24.70 3.40 -11.54
CA PRO A 171 -23.71 4.44 -11.24
C PRO A 171 -23.11 4.23 -9.85
N CYS A 172 -21.79 4.38 -9.72
CA CYS A 172 -21.11 4.17 -8.46
C CYS A 172 -20.35 5.42 -8.04
N SER A 173 -20.24 5.61 -6.74
CA SER A 173 -19.35 6.56 -6.08
C SER A 173 -18.25 5.81 -5.35
N PHE A 174 -17.25 6.55 -4.87
CA PHE A 174 -16.22 5.97 -4.00
C PHE A 174 -15.92 6.86 -2.80
N ASP A 175 -15.46 6.21 -1.72
CA ASP A 175 -14.95 6.85 -0.53
C ASP A 175 -13.58 6.28 -0.17
N LEU A 176 -12.74 7.08 0.50
CA LEU A 176 -11.46 6.65 1.05
C LEU A 176 -11.54 6.66 2.57
N LEU A 177 -11.38 5.48 3.17
CA LEU A 177 -11.32 5.31 4.62
C LEU A 177 -9.87 5.06 5.03
N VAL A 178 -9.41 5.80 6.04
CA VAL A 178 -8.09 5.61 6.63
C VAL A 178 -8.25 5.14 8.08
N TYR A 179 -7.68 3.99 8.37
CA TYR A 179 -7.64 3.46 9.73
C TYR A 179 -6.30 3.84 10.35
N THR A 180 -6.38 4.54 11.46
CA THR A 180 -5.22 5.00 12.22
C THR A 180 -5.17 4.39 13.61
N ASN A 181 -4.05 4.57 14.32
CA ASN A 181 -3.96 4.29 15.74
C ASN A 181 -4.88 5.23 16.52
N GLN A 182 -5.34 4.79 17.70
CA GLN A 182 -6.23 5.60 18.56
C GLN A 182 -5.59 6.89 19.06
N THR A 183 -4.26 6.99 19.03
CA THR A 183 -3.49 8.16 19.47
C THR A 183 -3.20 9.14 18.34
N ALA A 184 -3.58 8.83 17.10
CA ALA A 184 -3.34 9.70 15.95
C ALA A 184 -4.10 11.02 16.07
N VAL A 185 -3.44 12.10 15.70
CA VAL A 185 -4.09 13.41 15.62
C VAL A 185 -4.87 13.49 14.31
N VAL A 186 -6.20 13.56 14.42
CA VAL A 186 -7.10 13.64 13.27
C VAL A 186 -7.50 15.10 13.06
N PRO A 187 -7.22 15.68 11.86
CA PRO A 187 -7.63 17.04 11.54
C PRO A 187 -9.17 17.18 11.48
N GLN A 188 -9.70 18.35 11.82
CA GLN A 188 -11.15 18.64 11.85
C GLN A 188 -11.92 18.40 10.55
N LYS A 189 -11.21 18.29 9.42
CA LYS A 189 -11.82 18.01 8.10
C LYS A 189 -12.10 16.52 7.87
N TRP A 190 -11.64 15.66 8.77
CA TRP A 190 -11.87 14.23 8.73
C TRP A 190 -12.99 13.89 9.70
N GLU A 191 -13.89 13.04 9.27
CA GLU A 191 -15.02 12.57 10.05
C GLU A 191 -14.93 11.08 10.29
N ASP A 192 -15.46 10.62 11.41
CA ASP A 192 -15.59 9.19 11.67
C ASP A 192 -16.59 8.60 10.67
N SER A 193 -16.24 7.45 10.12
CA SER A 193 -17.10 6.72 9.19
C SER A 193 -17.28 5.29 9.66
N ASP A 194 -18.42 4.73 9.31
CA ASP A 194 -18.66 3.32 9.50
C ASP A 194 -17.71 2.48 8.60
N PRO A 195 -17.36 1.25 8.99
CA PRO A 195 -16.40 0.41 8.25
C PRO A 195 -16.85 0.00 6.84
N ARG A 196 -18.09 0.20 6.47
CA ARG A 196 -18.66 -0.15 5.16
C ARG A 196 -18.39 -1.61 4.77
N TYR A 197 -18.64 -2.57 5.68
CA TYR A 197 -18.49 -3.99 5.40
C TYR A 197 -19.54 -4.49 4.42
N ILE A 198 -19.13 -5.43 3.57
CA ILE A 198 -20.03 -6.09 2.63
C ILE A 198 -20.53 -7.38 3.27
N MET A 199 -21.84 -7.53 3.35
CA MET A 199 -22.48 -8.79 3.80
C MET A 199 -22.29 -9.86 2.72
N ASN A 200 -21.87 -11.08 3.13
CA ASN A 200 -21.63 -12.21 2.22
C ASN A 200 -20.62 -11.89 1.10
N SER A 201 -19.52 -11.20 1.45
CA SER A 201 -18.49 -10.86 0.47
C SER A 201 -17.61 -12.05 0.11
N GLN A 202 -17.18 -12.07 -1.15
CA GLN A 202 -16.01 -12.83 -1.59
C GLN A 202 -14.76 -11.98 -1.39
N GLU A 203 -13.65 -12.62 -1.03
CA GLU A 203 -12.38 -11.94 -0.79
C GLU A 203 -11.26 -12.53 -1.66
N VAL A 204 -10.52 -11.67 -2.33
CA VAL A 204 -9.35 -12.04 -3.11
C VAL A 204 -8.14 -11.30 -2.58
N LYS A 205 -7.14 -12.06 -2.11
CA LYS A 205 -5.84 -11.51 -1.71
C LYS A 205 -5.00 -11.24 -2.95
N LEU A 206 -4.47 -10.03 -3.01
CA LEU A 206 -3.49 -9.63 -4.01
C LEU A 206 -2.07 -9.84 -3.45
N ARG A 207 -1.08 -9.57 -4.28
CA ARG A 207 0.32 -9.58 -3.83
C ARG A 207 0.58 -8.46 -2.83
N SER A 208 1.69 -8.57 -2.13
CA SER A 208 2.21 -7.58 -1.19
C SER A 208 3.57 -7.08 -1.65
N PHE A 209 3.98 -5.92 -1.13
CA PHE A 209 5.35 -5.45 -1.26
C PHE A 209 5.89 -4.97 0.08
N THR A 210 7.23 -4.87 0.18
CA THR A 210 7.90 -4.31 1.35
C THR A 210 9.02 -3.39 0.91
N THR A 211 9.15 -2.26 1.63
CA THR A 211 10.18 -1.25 1.41
C THR A 211 11.41 -1.47 2.29
N SER A 212 11.46 -2.51 3.10
CA SER A 212 12.36 -2.76 4.22
C SER A 212 12.04 -1.95 5.48
N VAL A 213 11.18 -0.94 5.41
CA VAL A 213 10.65 -0.19 6.57
C VAL A 213 9.19 -0.57 6.81
N HIS A 214 8.40 -0.56 5.74
CA HIS A 214 6.98 -0.92 5.80
C HIS A 214 6.68 -2.10 4.88
N LYS A 215 5.65 -2.83 5.25
CA LYS A 215 4.99 -3.86 4.43
C LYS A 215 3.58 -3.40 4.08
N VAL A 216 3.20 -3.55 2.82
CA VAL A 216 1.84 -3.30 2.34
C VAL A 216 1.24 -4.59 1.79
N GLU A 217 0.11 -5.00 2.34
CA GLU A 217 -0.68 -6.16 1.90
C GLU A 217 -1.99 -5.67 1.29
N SER A 218 -2.34 -6.22 0.13
CA SER A 218 -3.49 -5.76 -0.65
C SER A 218 -4.53 -6.86 -0.77
N MET A 219 -5.81 -6.49 -0.75
CA MET A 219 -6.93 -7.39 -0.98
C MET A 219 -8.14 -6.62 -1.52
N VAL A 220 -9.06 -7.33 -2.15
CA VAL A 220 -10.37 -6.82 -2.52
C VAL A 220 -11.45 -7.76 -1.96
N ALA A 221 -12.44 -7.16 -1.31
CA ALA A 221 -13.71 -7.80 -0.97
C ALA A 221 -14.79 -7.23 -1.89
N TYR A 222 -15.68 -8.07 -2.38
CA TYR A 222 -16.76 -7.66 -3.28
C TYR A 222 -18.04 -8.44 -3.02
N LYS A 223 -19.17 -7.81 -3.32
CA LYS A 223 -20.48 -8.46 -3.28
C LYS A 223 -20.57 -9.47 -4.42
N GLU A 224 -20.97 -10.69 -4.12
CA GLU A 224 -21.24 -11.69 -5.16
C GLU A 224 -22.48 -11.26 -5.95
N ALA A 225 -22.48 -11.49 -7.26
CA ALA A 225 -23.67 -11.26 -8.07
C ALA A 225 -24.78 -12.22 -7.61
N ASP A 226 -25.98 -11.71 -7.41
CA ASP A 226 -27.13 -12.56 -7.09
C ASP A 226 -27.41 -13.49 -8.28
N GLU A 227 -27.68 -14.78 -8.03
CA GLU A 227 -27.92 -15.80 -9.08
C GLU A 227 -29.05 -15.42 -10.08
N TRP A 228 -29.77 -14.35 -9.80
CA TRP A 228 -30.93 -13.88 -10.60
C TRP A 228 -30.62 -12.73 -11.54
N ASP A 229 -29.38 -12.23 -11.55
CA ASP A 229 -28.93 -11.10 -12.41
C ASP A 229 -28.21 -11.57 -13.70
N LEU A 230 -28.38 -12.85 -14.08
CA LEU A 230 -27.82 -13.44 -15.31
C LEU A 230 -28.85 -13.59 -16.42
#